data_9923127fe760730ca9ec614d0fa811f6
#
_entry.id   9923127fe760730ca9ec614d0fa811f6
#
_cell.length_a   1.000
_cell.length_b   1.000
_cell.length_c   1.000
_cell.angle_alpha   90.00
_cell.angle_beta   90.00
_cell.angle_gamma   90.00
#
_symmetry.space_group_name_H-M   'P 1'
#
loop_
_entity.id
_entity.type
_entity.pdbx_description
1 polymer ?
#
loop_
_entity_poly.entity_id
_entity_poly.type
_entity_poly.pdbx_seq_one_letter_code
_entity_poly.pdbx_strand_id
1 'polypeptide(L)'
;THTFVVTHNNAEEMNESIATSSACPEYAEFLTSLAGASTPTEEWLAKSLFEGGDWTNDTVFQTFEINVKNEDVYLAAYKEFTEAMTEKGQIPGSYGVERVVAGKGFSHFAFIGAKTLDELMEFTASLTMKNPDFRKFQTKIQKNRRVVRRSIVMPIKAWD
;
A
#
# COMPACT_ATOMS: atom_id res chain seq x y z
N THR A 1 -5.43 -15.36 -4.76
CA THR A 1 -4.08 -14.76 -4.90
C THR A 1 -3.62 -14.35 -3.51
N HIS A 2 -2.36 -14.65 -3.19
CA HIS A 2 -1.73 -14.27 -1.93
C HIS A 2 -0.57 -13.33 -2.23
N THR A 3 -0.31 -12.40 -1.33
CA THR A 3 0.84 -11.48 -1.41
C THR A 3 1.63 -11.62 -0.11
N PHE A 4 2.94 -11.78 -0.21
CA PHE A 4 3.85 -11.66 0.91
C PHE A 4 4.41 -10.24 0.90
N VAL A 5 4.33 -9.57 2.03
CA VAL A 5 4.90 -8.24 2.23
C VAL A 5 5.94 -8.33 3.32
N VAL A 6 7.13 -7.85 3.04
CA VAL A 6 8.22 -7.73 4.02
C VAL A 6 8.59 -6.27 4.09
N THR A 7 8.64 -5.73 5.30
CA THR A 7 8.95 -4.32 5.54
C THR A 7 10.27 -4.19 6.29
N HIS A 8 11.05 -3.18 5.95
CA HIS A 8 12.31 -2.84 6.61
C HIS A 8 12.37 -1.32 6.81
N ASN A 9 12.96 -0.88 7.90
CA ASN A 9 13.09 0.55 8.19
C ASN A 9 14.05 1.26 7.23
N ASN A 10 15.03 0.53 6.70
CA ASN A 10 16.04 1.07 5.78
C ASN A 10 16.71 -0.04 4.96
N ALA A 11 17.56 0.35 4.01
CA ALA A 11 18.26 -0.59 3.13
C ALA A 11 19.31 -1.46 3.85
N GLU A 12 19.90 -0.98 4.94
CA GLU A 12 20.87 -1.73 5.73
C GLU A 12 20.18 -2.92 6.42
N GLU A 13 19.09 -2.67 7.11
CA GLU A 13 18.26 -3.70 7.74
C GLU A 13 17.74 -4.72 6.71
N MET A 14 17.33 -4.25 5.52
CA MET A 14 16.93 -5.14 4.44
C MET A 14 18.07 -6.06 4.00
N ASN A 15 19.28 -5.52 3.82
CA ASN A 15 20.44 -6.30 3.44
C ASN A 15 20.84 -7.34 4.52
N GLU A 16 20.79 -6.95 5.79
CA GLU A 16 21.06 -7.86 6.92
C GLU A 16 20.01 -8.99 6.97
N SER A 17 18.73 -8.66 6.79
CA SER A 17 17.65 -9.63 6.74
C SER A 17 17.83 -10.62 5.59
N ILE A 18 18.17 -10.14 4.40
CA ILE A 18 18.45 -11.01 3.22
C ILE A 18 19.64 -11.92 3.51
N ALA A 19 20.73 -11.38 4.07
CA ALA A 19 21.92 -12.17 4.39
C ALA A 19 21.61 -13.26 5.44
N THR A 20 20.89 -12.91 6.49
CA THR A 20 20.48 -13.83 7.56
C THR A 20 19.56 -14.92 7.01
N SER A 21 18.54 -14.55 6.24
CA SER A 21 17.60 -15.50 5.64
C SER A 21 18.31 -16.44 4.67
N SER A 22 19.22 -15.92 3.85
CA SER A 22 19.95 -16.74 2.87
C SER A 22 20.90 -17.76 3.54
N ALA A 23 21.33 -17.52 4.75
CA ALA A 23 22.16 -18.43 5.54
C ALA A 23 21.32 -19.45 6.36
N CYS A 24 20.00 -19.30 6.41
CA CYS A 24 19.10 -20.11 7.20
C CYS A 24 18.60 -21.34 6.40
N PRO A 25 18.90 -22.59 6.82
CA PRO A 25 18.42 -23.79 6.11
C PRO A 25 16.89 -23.87 6.03
N GLU A 26 16.19 -23.47 7.08
CA GLU A 26 14.73 -23.48 7.16
C GLU A 26 14.11 -22.51 6.15
N TYR A 27 14.80 -21.42 5.82
CA TYR A 27 14.37 -20.52 4.76
C TYR A 27 14.47 -21.17 3.38
N ALA A 28 15.51 -21.92 3.12
CA ALA A 28 15.66 -22.69 1.88
C ALA A 28 14.57 -23.75 1.74
N GLU A 29 14.21 -24.46 2.81
CA GLU A 29 13.11 -25.42 2.85
C GLU A 29 11.76 -24.72 2.61
N PHE A 30 11.54 -23.56 3.24
CA PHE A 30 10.34 -22.74 3.00
C PHE A 30 10.21 -22.33 1.53
N LEU A 31 11.28 -21.80 0.90
CA LEU A 31 11.26 -21.42 -0.50
C LEU A 31 10.97 -22.59 -1.43
N THR A 32 11.54 -23.77 -1.12
CA THR A 32 11.29 -25.00 -1.88
C THR A 32 9.82 -25.41 -1.78
N SER A 33 9.25 -25.35 -0.59
CA SER A 33 7.84 -25.67 -0.34
C SER A 33 6.92 -24.67 -1.06
N LEU A 34 7.27 -23.39 -1.00
CA LEU A 34 6.53 -22.31 -1.65
C LEU A 34 6.54 -22.48 -3.18
N ALA A 35 7.69 -22.81 -3.77
CA ALA A 35 7.82 -23.05 -5.20
C ALA A 35 6.98 -24.24 -5.67
N GLY A 36 6.79 -25.25 -4.83
CA GLY A 36 5.90 -26.39 -5.10
C GLY A 36 4.40 -26.06 -4.97
N ALA A 37 4.05 -25.05 -4.18
CA ALA A 37 2.68 -24.69 -3.85
C ALA A 37 2.14 -23.48 -4.61
N SER A 38 3.01 -22.64 -5.18
CA SER A 38 2.64 -21.37 -5.81
C SER A 38 3.50 -21.06 -7.03
N THR A 39 2.96 -20.24 -7.93
CA THR A 39 3.71 -19.64 -9.04
C THR A 39 3.78 -18.14 -8.79
N PRO A 40 4.97 -17.56 -8.56
CA PRO A 40 5.13 -16.13 -8.45
C PRO A 40 4.65 -15.42 -9.73
N THR A 41 3.80 -14.43 -9.58
CA THR A 41 3.27 -13.66 -10.72
C THR A 41 3.89 -12.27 -10.83
N GLU A 42 4.16 -11.64 -9.70
CA GLU A 42 4.72 -10.30 -9.63
C GLU A 42 5.60 -10.18 -8.38
N GLU A 43 6.67 -9.42 -8.53
CA GLU A 43 7.55 -9.02 -7.45
C GLU A 43 7.92 -7.56 -7.62
N TRP A 44 7.93 -6.80 -6.56
CA TRP A 44 8.29 -5.40 -6.59
C TRP A 44 8.88 -4.94 -5.25
N LEU A 45 9.74 -3.94 -5.34
CA LEU A 45 10.31 -3.23 -4.20
C LEU A 45 9.81 -1.81 -4.21
N ALA A 46 9.36 -1.31 -3.08
CA ALA A 46 8.90 0.06 -2.92
C ALA A 46 9.60 0.76 -1.76
N LYS A 47 9.58 2.09 -1.82
CA LYS A 47 10.02 2.97 -0.75
C LYS A 47 8.84 3.82 -0.32
N SER A 48 8.57 3.86 1.00
CA SER A 48 7.57 4.76 1.57
C SER A 48 7.94 6.21 1.28
N LEU A 49 6.97 6.98 0.80
CA LEU A 49 7.06 8.42 0.57
C LEU A 49 6.27 9.21 1.62
N PHE A 50 5.17 8.65 2.04
CA PHE A 50 4.27 9.26 3.02
C PHE A 50 3.32 8.21 3.57
N GLU A 51 3.16 8.21 4.88
CA GLU A 51 2.23 7.34 5.58
C GLU A 51 1.70 8.02 6.83
N GLY A 52 0.54 7.56 7.31
CA GLY A 52 -0.09 8.02 8.53
C GLY A 52 -1.09 6.99 9.06
N GLY A 53 -1.50 7.20 10.31
CA GLY A 53 -2.32 6.24 11.05
C GLY A 53 -1.50 5.08 11.61
N ASP A 54 -2.18 4.19 12.32
CA ASP A 54 -1.59 2.98 12.92
C ASP A 54 -2.15 1.75 12.22
N TRP A 55 -1.33 1.12 11.39
CA TRP A 55 -1.70 -0.04 10.60
C TRP A 55 -1.84 -1.33 11.43
N THR A 56 -1.31 -1.37 12.66
CA THR A 56 -1.35 -2.58 13.52
C THR A 56 -2.76 -3.00 13.90
N ASN A 57 -3.71 -2.07 13.84
CA ASN A 57 -5.12 -2.31 14.12
C ASN A 57 -5.96 -2.56 12.86
N ASP A 58 -5.38 -2.45 11.68
CA ASP A 58 -6.10 -2.63 10.44
C ASP A 58 -6.16 -4.11 10.04
N THR A 59 -7.35 -4.58 9.70
CA THR A 59 -7.57 -5.96 9.26
C THR A 59 -7.91 -6.06 7.77
N VAL A 60 -8.09 -4.93 7.11
CA VAL A 60 -8.41 -4.86 5.69
C VAL A 60 -7.82 -3.60 5.07
N PHE A 61 -7.33 -3.73 3.85
CA PHE A 61 -6.72 -2.63 3.10
C PHE A 61 -7.33 -2.54 1.71
N GLN A 62 -7.68 -1.33 1.29
CA GLN A 62 -7.87 -1.03 -0.13
C GLN A 62 -6.55 -0.55 -0.70
N THR A 63 -6.10 -1.17 -1.76
CA THR A 63 -4.83 -0.88 -2.40
C THR A 63 -5.01 -0.40 -3.83
N PHE A 64 -4.10 0.45 -4.28
CA PHE A 64 -4.09 1.06 -5.60
C PHE A 64 -2.69 0.96 -6.20
N GLU A 65 -2.55 0.22 -7.26
CA GLU A 65 -1.40 0.29 -8.14
C GLU A 65 -1.64 1.37 -9.17
N ILE A 66 -0.76 2.34 -9.21
CA ILE A 66 -0.98 3.55 -10.02
C ILE A 66 0.26 3.94 -10.80
N ASN A 67 0.06 4.55 -11.95
CA ASN A 67 1.10 5.27 -12.67
C ASN A 67 0.91 6.77 -12.46
N VAL A 68 1.92 7.41 -11.91
CA VAL A 68 1.96 8.83 -11.60
C VAL A 68 2.94 9.53 -12.54
N LYS A 69 2.51 10.64 -13.17
CA LYS A 69 3.35 11.42 -14.10
C LYS A 69 4.27 12.39 -13.38
N ASN A 70 3.77 13.02 -12.33
CA ASN A 70 4.50 13.96 -11.50
C ASN A 70 4.23 13.61 -10.03
N GLU A 71 5.25 13.07 -9.37
CA GLU A 71 5.18 12.57 -7.99
C GLU A 71 4.88 13.68 -6.99
N ASP A 72 5.56 14.84 -7.12
CA ASP A 72 5.38 15.94 -6.18
C ASP A 72 3.93 16.46 -6.18
N VAL A 73 3.35 16.59 -7.37
CA VAL A 73 1.95 17.01 -7.53
C VAL A 73 1.00 15.98 -6.92
N TYR A 74 1.24 14.69 -7.14
CA TYR A 74 0.42 13.62 -6.60
C TYR A 74 0.53 13.56 -5.08
N LEU A 75 1.75 13.58 -4.56
CA LEU A 75 2.02 13.48 -3.13
C LEU A 75 1.47 14.66 -2.36
N ALA A 76 1.64 15.89 -2.88
CA ALA A 76 1.06 17.09 -2.27
C ALA A 76 -0.48 17.02 -2.22
N ALA A 77 -1.12 16.57 -3.30
CA ALA A 77 -2.57 16.42 -3.34
C ALA A 77 -3.06 15.30 -2.40
N TYR A 78 -2.31 14.19 -2.28
CA TYR A 78 -2.65 13.09 -1.39
C TYR A 78 -2.54 13.50 0.08
N LYS A 79 -1.45 14.19 0.46
CA LYS A 79 -1.25 14.72 1.81
C LYS A 79 -2.40 15.66 2.21
N GLU A 80 -2.67 16.66 1.38
CA GLU A 80 -3.76 17.60 1.64
C GLU A 80 -5.13 16.90 1.82
N PHE A 81 -5.40 15.89 0.99
CA PHE A 81 -6.63 15.11 1.10
C PHE A 81 -6.69 14.32 2.40
N THR A 82 -5.63 13.58 2.73
CA THR A 82 -5.61 12.74 3.94
C THR A 82 -5.59 13.58 5.21
N GLU A 83 -4.90 14.71 5.24
CA GLU A 83 -4.92 15.66 6.35
C GLU A 83 -6.34 16.18 6.60
N ALA A 84 -7.02 16.68 5.54
CA ALA A 84 -8.39 17.20 5.66
C ALA A 84 -9.40 16.13 6.12
N MET A 85 -9.23 14.88 5.68
CA MET A 85 -10.08 13.76 6.09
C MET A 85 -9.77 13.30 7.53
N THR A 86 -8.51 13.34 7.93
CA THR A 86 -8.07 13.01 9.31
C THR A 86 -8.59 14.02 10.31
N GLU A 87 -8.49 15.33 10.02
CA GLU A 87 -9.04 16.40 10.87
C GLU A 87 -10.55 16.25 11.11
N LYS A 88 -11.26 15.65 10.17
CA LYS A 88 -12.71 15.37 10.27
C LYS A 88 -13.02 14.02 10.91
N GLY A 89 -11.99 13.24 11.29
CA GLY A 89 -12.17 11.87 11.80
C GLY A 89 -12.80 10.92 10.78
N GLN A 90 -12.58 11.15 9.49
CA GLN A 90 -13.20 10.39 8.41
C GLN A 90 -12.29 9.33 7.78
N ILE A 91 -11.01 9.30 8.10
CA ILE A 91 -10.12 8.21 7.67
C ILE A 91 -10.29 7.03 8.63
N PRO A 92 -10.58 5.81 8.12
CA PRO A 92 -10.92 4.68 9.00
C PRO A 92 -9.72 4.00 9.65
N GLY A 93 -8.50 4.17 9.10
CA GLY A 93 -7.29 3.52 9.60
C GLY A 93 -6.03 4.14 9.02
N SER A 94 -5.03 3.33 8.78
CA SER A 94 -3.77 3.77 8.19
C SER A 94 -3.90 4.10 6.70
N TYR A 95 -2.95 4.87 6.20
CA TYR A 95 -2.88 5.23 4.78
C TYR A 95 -1.45 5.53 4.37
N GLY A 96 -1.14 5.33 3.10
CA GLY A 96 0.20 5.63 2.61
C GLY A 96 0.32 5.66 1.10
N VAL A 97 1.47 6.19 0.68
CA VAL A 97 1.94 6.20 -0.72
C VAL A 97 3.38 5.76 -0.75
N GLU A 98 3.67 4.82 -1.60
CA GLU A 98 4.99 4.26 -1.83
C GLU A 98 5.40 4.45 -3.28
N ARG A 99 6.70 4.71 -3.51
CA ARG A 99 7.31 4.68 -4.85
C ARG A 99 7.86 3.31 -5.14
N VAL A 100 7.48 2.70 -6.25
CA VAL A 100 8.09 1.47 -6.73
C VAL A 100 9.47 1.80 -7.30
N VAL A 101 10.51 1.19 -6.72
CA VAL A 101 11.90 1.38 -7.13
C VAL A 101 12.42 0.24 -8.00
N ALA A 102 11.80 -0.94 -7.88
CA ALA A 102 12.02 -2.08 -8.77
C ALA A 102 10.73 -2.88 -8.93
N GLY A 103 10.47 -3.42 -10.10
CA GLY A 103 9.25 -4.17 -10.45
C GLY A 103 8.66 -3.69 -11.77
N LYS A 104 7.48 -4.21 -12.12
CA LYS A 104 6.82 -3.93 -13.41
C LYS A 104 5.37 -3.47 -13.22
N GLY A 105 4.88 -2.71 -14.20
CA GLY A 105 3.45 -2.45 -14.41
C GLY A 105 2.93 -1.17 -13.78
N PHE A 106 3.50 -0.67 -12.69
CA PHE A 106 3.08 0.56 -12.04
C PHE A 106 4.26 1.30 -11.37
N SER A 107 4.10 2.57 -11.10
CA SER A 107 5.15 3.43 -10.54
C SER A 107 4.99 3.71 -9.05
N HIS A 108 3.76 3.63 -8.55
CA HIS A 108 3.44 3.91 -7.16
C HIS A 108 2.37 2.95 -6.65
N PHE A 109 2.42 2.72 -5.35
CA PHE A 109 1.43 1.98 -4.60
C PHE A 109 0.82 2.90 -3.55
N ALA A 110 -0.49 2.93 -3.46
CA ALA A 110 -1.19 3.68 -2.41
C ALA A 110 -2.16 2.75 -1.69
N PHE A 111 -2.37 2.97 -0.41
CA PHE A 111 -3.27 2.15 0.39
C PHE A 111 -4.05 2.98 1.40
N ILE A 112 -5.18 2.42 1.82
CA ILE A 112 -5.98 2.87 2.97
C ILE A 112 -6.43 1.63 3.71
N GLY A 113 -6.11 1.58 5.00
CA GLY A 113 -6.52 0.54 5.92
C GLY A 113 -7.80 0.86 6.68
N ALA A 114 -8.41 -0.16 7.26
CA ALA A 114 -9.53 -0.04 8.18
C ALA A 114 -9.57 -1.22 9.14
N LYS A 115 -10.25 -1.05 10.28
CA LYS A 115 -10.42 -2.13 11.26
C LYS A 115 -11.40 -3.19 10.78
N THR A 116 -12.36 -2.83 9.94
CA THR A 116 -13.36 -3.76 9.40
C THR A 116 -13.62 -3.48 7.92
N LEU A 117 -14.12 -4.49 7.22
CA LEU A 117 -14.53 -4.34 5.82
C LEU A 117 -15.68 -3.34 5.69
N ASP A 118 -16.61 -3.31 6.64
CA ASP A 118 -17.73 -2.38 6.62
C ASP A 118 -17.27 -0.93 6.70
N GLU A 119 -16.35 -0.60 7.62
CA GLU A 119 -15.73 0.73 7.72
C GLU A 119 -15.03 1.13 6.41
N LEU A 120 -14.28 0.20 5.80
CA LEU A 120 -13.62 0.45 4.52
C LEU A 120 -14.64 0.73 3.40
N MET A 121 -15.72 -0.03 3.35
CA MET A 121 -16.78 0.13 2.35
C MET A 121 -17.56 1.43 2.55
N GLU A 122 -17.90 1.81 3.79
CA GLU A 122 -18.53 3.09 4.11
C GLU A 122 -17.63 4.27 3.73
N PHE A 123 -16.35 4.22 4.07
CA PHE A 123 -15.37 5.21 3.65
C PHE A 123 -15.32 5.31 2.13
N THR A 124 -15.18 4.20 1.42
CA THR A 124 -15.11 4.18 -0.04
C THR A 124 -16.39 4.76 -0.66
N ALA A 125 -17.56 4.43 -0.10
CA ALA A 125 -18.85 4.97 -0.56
C ALA A 125 -18.96 6.49 -0.32
N SER A 126 -18.30 7.02 0.71
CA SER A 126 -18.24 8.47 0.97
C SER A 126 -17.41 9.25 -0.04
N LEU A 127 -16.49 8.59 -0.74
CA LEU A 127 -15.57 9.17 -1.72
C LEU A 127 -16.28 9.44 -3.06
N THR A 128 -17.22 10.36 -3.05
CA THR A 128 -17.97 10.79 -4.22
C THR A 128 -17.62 12.23 -4.61
N MET A 129 -17.99 12.65 -5.81
CA MET A 129 -17.81 14.05 -6.24
C MET A 129 -18.65 15.06 -5.44
N LYS A 130 -19.55 14.59 -4.56
CA LYS A 130 -20.27 15.44 -3.58
C LYS A 130 -19.40 15.76 -2.37
N ASN A 131 -18.44 14.89 -2.03
CA ASN A 131 -17.46 15.18 -0.98
C ASN A 131 -16.47 16.24 -1.49
N PRO A 132 -16.38 17.42 -0.87
CA PRO A 132 -15.56 18.53 -1.39
C PRO A 132 -14.06 18.23 -1.37
N ASP A 133 -13.56 17.51 -0.36
CA ASP A 133 -12.14 17.17 -0.23
C ASP A 133 -11.76 16.13 -1.29
N PHE A 134 -12.58 15.10 -1.46
CA PHE A 134 -12.36 14.11 -2.50
C PHE A 134 -12.46 14.73 -3.91
N ARG A 135 -13.41 15.62 -4.15
CA ARG A 135 -13.52 16.33 -5.43
C ARG A 135 -12.28 17.19 -5.70
N LYS A 136 -11.78 17.91 -4.69
CA LYS A 136 -10.54 18.71 -4.79
C LYS A 136 -9.34 17.83 -5.13
N PHE A 137 -9.19 16.72 -4.42
CA PHE A 137 -8.18 15.71 -4.68
C PHE A 137 -8.27 15.19 -6.12
N GLN A 138 -9.44 14.68 -6.53
CA GLN A 138 -9.63 14.13 -7.89
C GLN A 138 -9.33 15.16 -8.98
N THR A 139 -9.74 16.41 -8.80
CA THR A 139 -9.46 17.50 -9.77
C THR A 139 -7.95 17.71 -9.96
N LYS A 140 -7.17 17.64 -8.87
CA LYS A 140 -5.71 17.80 -8.93
C LYS A 140 -5.00 16.63 -9.60
N ILE A 141 -5.47 15.40 -9.37
CA ILE A 141 -4.75 14.19 -9.78
C ILE A 141 -5.26 13.55 -11.07
N GLN A 142 -6.45 13.87 -11.56
CA GLN A 142 -7.10 13.18 -12.69
C GLN A 142 -6.24 13.10 -13.96
N LYS A 143 -5.41 14.15 -14.25
CA LYS A 143 -4.48 14.17 -15.39
C LYS A 143 -3.09 13.65 -15.05
N ASN A 144 -2.83 13.48 -13.76
CA ASN A 144 -1.52 13.09 -13.22
C ASN A 144 -1.42 11.61 -12.88
N ARG A 145 -2.56 10.94 -12.65
CA ARG A 145 -2.62 9.55 -12.21
C ARG A 145 -3.45 8.70 -13.16
N ARG A 146 -2.95 7.47 -13.42
CA ARG A 146 -3.71 6.38 -14.01
C ARG A 146 -3.73 5.20 -13.04
N VAL A 147 -4.91 4.74 -12.65
CA VAL A 147 -5.05 3.52 -11.86
C VAL A 147 -4.82 2.31 -12.77
N VAL A 148 -3.92 1.44 -12.37
CA VAL A 148 -3.59 0.16 -13.02
C VAL A 148 -4.47 -0.94 -12.45
N ARG A 149 -4.46 -1.06 -11.11
CA ARG A 149 -5.25 -2.09 -10.40
C ARG A 149 -5.76 -1.52 -9.07
N ARG A 150 -6.92 -2.02 -8.63
CA ARG A 150 -7.43 -1.85 -7.27
C ARG A 150 -7.66 -3.23 -6.68
N SER A 151 -7.34 -3.39 -5.40
CA SER A 151 -7.56 -4.64 -4.70
C SER A 151 -8.05 -4.36 -3.29
N ILE A 152 -8.75 -5.33 -2.71
CA ILE A 152 -8.98 -5.40 -1.27
C ILE A 152 -8.11 -6.55 -0.77
N VAL A 153 -7.30 -6.26 0.23
CA VAL A 153 -6.36 -7.19 0.84
C VAL A 153 -6.71 -7.34 2.30
N MET A 154 -6.77 -8.58 2.78
CA MET A 154 -6.95 -8.91 4.20
C MET A 154 -5.70 -9.64 4.68
N PRO A 155 -4.99 -9.14 5.69
CA PRO A 155 -3.90 -9.88 6.31
C PRO A 155 -4.39 -11.22 6.86
N ILE A 156 -3.73 -12.30 6.49
CA ILE A 156 -4.04 -13.64 7.01
C ILE A 156 -3.19 -13.90 8.25
N LYS A 157 -1.94 -13.47 8.23
CA LYS A 157 -0.97 -13.64 9.29
C LYS A 157 0.13 -12.59 9.18
N ALA A 158 0.55 -12.04 10.32
CA ALA A 158 1.77 -11.27 10.47
C ALA A 158 2.76 -12.08 11.32
N TRP A 159 4.04 -11.86 11.11
CA TRP A 159 5.15 -12.41 11.91
C TRP A 159 6.04 -11.23 12.30
N ASP A 160 6.41 -11.18 13.56
CA ASP A 160 7.36 -10.23 14.14
C ASP A 160 8.78 -10.74 13.93
#